data_092aa39c6dd6b4c16281630fb2cbb361
#
_entry.id   092aa39c6dd6b4c16281630fb2cbb361
#
_cell.length_a   1.000
_cell.length_b   1.000
_cell.length_c   1.000
_cell.angle_alpha   90.00
_cell.angle_beta   90.00
_cell.angle_gamma   90.00
#
_symmetry.space_group_name_H-M   'P 1'
#
loop_
_entity.id
_entity.type
_entity.pdbx_description
1 polymer ?
#
loop_
_entity_poly.entity_id
_entity_poly.type
_entity_poly.pdbx_seq_one_letter_code
_entity_poly.pdbx_strand_id
1 'polypeptide(L)'
;MENIQVLKLHPAARIPERATASSTGFDLYACIESPIELKESPQLISVGIALSIPFGIDAQIRPRSGLTLKGIMAGYGTIDADYRGELFVTMYLLDNDSPYVVRSGDRIAQLVFNSTPLVNIDLVHSIDDLGSTDRNSGGHGSTGR
;
A
#
# COMPACT_ATOMS: atom_id res chain seq x y z
N MET A 1 15.57 17.26 0.86
CA MET A 1 14.99 15.94 0.54
C MET A 1 14.95 15.16 1.84
N GLU A 2 13.80 14.64 2.25
CA GLU A 2 13.69 13.87 3.48
C GLU A 2 14.12 12.42 3.27
N ASN A 3 14.71 11.82 4.29
CA ASN A 3 15.18 10.45 4.24
C ASN A 3 14.22 9.52 5.00
N ILE A 4 13.81 8.45 4.36
CA ILE A 4 13.13 7.33 4.99
C ILE A 4 14.20 6.36 5.48
N GLN A 5 14.20 6.04 6.77
CA GLN A 5 15.11 5.04 7.32
C GLN A 5 14.48 3.65 7.21
N VAL A 6 15.28 2.67 6.83
CA VAL A 6 14.86 1.28 6.67
C VAL A 6 15.72 0.40 7.56
N LEU A 7 15.07 -0.40 8.41
CA LEU A 7 15.71 -1.44 9.20
C LEU A 7 15.39 -2.80 8.59
N LYS A 8 16.39 -3.58 8.27
CA LYS A 8 16.22 -5.00 7.93
C LYS A 8 16.04 -5.80 9.21
N LEU A 9 14.90 -6.47 9.36
CA LEU A 9 14.59 -7.36 10.48
C LEU A 9 15.11 -8.78 10.24
N HIS A 10 15.40 -9.11 8.98
CA HIS A 10 15.97 -10.40 8.59
C HIS A 10 17.13 -10.19 7.60
N PRO A 11 18.24 -10.97 7.68
CA PRO A 11 19.37 -10.82 6.76
C PRO A 11 19.02 -10.93 5.28
N ALA A 12 18.03 -11.77 4.94
CA ALA A 12 17.54 -11.96 3.58
C ALA A 12 16.59 -10.85 3.09
N ALA A 13 16.13 -9.94 3.97
CA ALA A 13 15.24 -8.85 3.57
C ALA A 13 15.96 -7.91 2.58
N ARG A 14 15.19 -7.40 1.63
CA ARG A 14 15.69 -6.45 0.61
C ARG A 14 15.16 -5.05 0.93
N ILE A 15 16.00 -4.05 0.72
CA ILE A 15 15.60 -2.64 0.81
C ILE A 15 14.69 -2.33 -0.39
N PRO A 16 13.59 -1.59 -0.20
CA PRO A 16 12.73 -1.16 -1.30
C PRO A 16 13.51 -0.32 -2.33
N GLU A 17 13.35 -0.64 -3.60
CA GLU A 17 14.08 0.02 -4.69
C GLU A 17 13.14 0.44 -5.81
N ARG A 18 13.42 1.56 -6.46
CA ARG A 18 12.74 1.97 -7.68
C ARG A 18 13.27 1.18 -8.87
N ALA A 19 12.38 0.69 -9.73
CA ALA A 19 12.78 0.03 -10.97
C ALA A 19 13.50 0.97 -11.94
N THR A 20 13.12 2.25 -11.94
CA THR A 20 13.76 3.34 -12.70
C THR A 20 13.79 4.61 -11.85
N ALA A 21 14.66 5.55 -12.19
CA ALA A 21 14.76 6.83 -11.48
C ALA A 21 13.42 7.62 -11.42
N SER A 22 12.56 7.43 -12.43
CA SER A 22 11.26 8.09 -12.53
C SER A 22 10.09 7.25 -12.01
N SER A 23 10.34 6.04 -11.51
CA SER A 23 9.28 5.22 -10.90
C SER A 23 8.75 5.91 -9.63
N THR A 24 7.43 6.00 -9.48
CA THR A 24 6.80 6.54 -8.27
C THR A 24 6.94 5.57 -7.10
N GLY A 25 6.69 4.27 -7.34
CA GLY A 25 6.73 3.24 -6.32
C GLY A 25 8.10 2.60 -6.16
N PHE A 26 8.37 2.15 -4.95
CA PHE A 26 9.52 1.31 -4.61
C PHE A 26 9.04 -0.14 -4.51
N ASP A 27 9.67 -1.07 -5.20
CA ASP A 27 9.32 -2.48 -5.12
C ASP A 27 9.48 -3.02 -3.69
N LEU A 28 8.48 -3.75 -3.21
CA LEU A 28 8.51 -4.51 -1.97
C LEU A 28 8.72 -6.00 -2.28
N TYR A 29 9.63 -6.62 -1.56
CA TYR A 29 10.06 -7.99 -1.80
C TYR A 29 9.60 -8.89 -0.66
N ALA A 30 9.07 -10.07 -1.00
CA ALA A 30 8.75 -11.08 0.00
C ALA A 30 10.02 -11.51 0.74
N CYS A 31 9.92 -11.64 2.06
CA CYS A 31 10.95 -12.17 2.93
C CYS A 31 10.33 -13.27 3.81
N ILE A 32 10.33 -14.49 3.29
CA ILE A 32 9.64 -15.65 3.88
C ILE A 32 10.57 -16.85 3.91
N GLU A 33 10.44 -17.71 4.90
CA GLU A 33 11.30 -18.89 5.07
C GLU A 33 10.98 -20.00 4.07
N SER A 34 9.69 -20.18 3.74
CA SER A 34 9.23 -21.19 2.80
C SER A 34 8.21 -20.60 1.81
N PRO A 35 8.11 -21.15 0.60
CA PRO A 35 7.14 -20.69 -0.39
C PRO A 35 5.70 -20.75 0.15
N ILE A 36 4.89 -19.74 -0.18
CA ILE A 36 3.49 -19.63 0.22
C ILE A 36 2.61 -19.71 -1.02
N GLU A 37 1.75 -20.71 -1.08
CA GLU A 37 0.70 -20.79 -2.08
C GLU A 37 -0.43 -19.84 -1.70
N LEU A 38 -0.70 -18.85 -2.57
CA LEU A 38 -1.79 -17.90 -2.36
C LEU A 38 -3.15 -18.58 -2.55
N LYS A 39 -4.12 -18.06 -1.82
CA LYS A 39 -5.53 -18.48 -1.83
C LYS A 39 -6.44 -17.27 -2.04
N GLU A 40 -7.72 -17.49 -2.26
CA GLU A 40 -8.72 -16.42 -2.28
C GLU A 40 -8.85 -15.74 -0.92
N SER A 41 -8.61 -16.48 0.18
CA SER A 41 -8.54 -15.88 1.51
C SER A 41 -7.25 -15.05 1.69
N PRO A 42 -7.33 -13.83 2.24
CA PRO A 42 -6.16 -12.97 2.44
C PRO A 42 -5.10 -13.62 3.34
N GLN A 43 -3.83 -13.48 2.94
CA GLN A 43 -2.66 -14.00 3.65
C GLN A 43 -1.66 -12.87 3.84
N LEU A 44 -1.02 -12.78 5.00
CA LEU A 44 0.04 -11.81 5.29
C LEU A 44 1.38 -12.36 4.79
N ILE A 45 2.04 -11.62 3.91
CA ILE A 45 3.37 -11.93 3.41
C ILE A 45 4.36 -10.96 4.02
N SER A 46 5.33 -11.47 4.77
CA SER A 46 6.39 -10.66 5.36
C SER A 46 7.26 -10.01 4.28
N VAL A 47 7.67 -8.76 4.55
CA VAL A 47 8.69 -8.03 3.79
C VAL A 47 10.03 -8.02 4.54
N GLY A 48 10.02 -8.32 5.83
CA GLY A 48 11.21 -8.41 6.67
C GLY A 48 11.89 -7.09 6.96
N ILE A 49 11.18 -5.96 6.82
CA ILE A 49 11.71 -4.62 7.13
C ILE A 49 10.78 -3.84 8.04
N ALA A 50 11.34 -2.87 8.74
CA ALA A 50 10.62 -1.80 9.44
C ALA A 50 11.10 -0.44 8.93
N LEU A 51 10.24 0.59 9.06
CA LEU A 51 10.51 1.93 8.54
C LEU A 51 10.47 2.98 9.67
N SER A 52 11.26 4.02 9.50
CA SER A 52 11.06 5.30 10.20
C SER A 52 10.71 6.36 9.17
N ILE A 53 9.47 6.84 9.24
CA ILE A 53 8.88 7.78 8.28
C ILE A 53 8.79 9.13 8.98
N PRO A 54 9.30 10.23 8.38
CA PRO A 54 9.14 11.58 8.92
C PRO A 54 7.66 11.98 9.01
N PHE A 55 7.34 12.80 10.02
CA PHE A 55 6.02 13.39 10.16
C PHE A 55 5.65 14.21 8.91
N GLY A 56 4.41 14.10 8.46
CA GLY A 56 3.93 14.75 7.24
C GLY A 56 4.17 13.97 5.96
N ILE A 57 4.73 12.75 6.07
CA ILE A 57 4.81 11.80 4.95
C ILE A 57 3.90 10.61 5.25
N ASP A 58 3.09 10.26 4.27
CA ASP A 58 2.26 9.08 4.20
C ASP A 58 2.96 8.01 3.36
N ALA A 59 3.00 6.80 3.85
CA ALA A 59 3.50 5.64 3.12
C ALA A 59 2.38 4.64 2.86
N GLN A 60 2.23 4.23 1.61
CA GLN A 60 1.15 3.34 1.19
C GLN A 60 1.69 2.13 0.46
N ILE A 61 1.23 0.95 0.87
CA ILE A 61 1.39 -0.27 0.09
C ILE A 61 0.31 -0.28 -1.00
N ARG A 62 0.74 -0.49 -2.24
CA ARG A 62 -0.13 -0.57 -3.40
C ARG A 62 0.16 -1.84 -4.21
N PRO A 63 -0.85 -2.40 -4.91
CA PRO A 63 -0.65 -3.54 -5.80
C PRO A 63 0.25 -3.17 -6.98
N ARG A 64 0.82 -4.20 -7.59
CA ARG A 64 1.55 -4.08 -8.87
C ARG A 64 0.64 -4.47 -10.02
N SER A 65 0.54 -3.61 -11.03
CA SER A 65 -0.36 -3.80 -12.19
C SER A 65 -0.16 -5.15 -12.90
N GLY A 66 1.09 -5.60 -13.03
CA GLY A 66 1.40 -6.87 -13.70
C GLY A 66 0.95 -8.11 -12.91
N LEU A 67 0.84 -8.03 -11.58
CA LEU A 67 0.25 -9.10 -10.75
C LEU A 67 -1.27 -9.00 -10.77
N THR A 68 -1.82 -7.80 -10.64
CA THR A 68 -3.27 -7.55 -10.68
C THR A 68 -3.90 -8.07 -11.98
N LEU A 69 -3.23 -7.87 -13.12
CA LEU A 69 -3.69 -8.38 -14.42
C LEU A 69 -3.81 -9.91 -14.45
N LYS A 70 -3.04 -10.60 -13.61
CA LYS A 70 -3.07 -12.07 -13.47
C LYS A 70 -4.00 -12.56 -12.35
N GLY A 71 -4.82 -11.68 -11.78
CA GLY A 71 -5.69 -12.02 -10.65
C GLY A 71 -4.97 -12.17 -9.31
N ILE A 72 -3.69 -11.75 -9.22
CA ILE A 72 -2.89 -11.80 -8.00
C ILE A 72 -2.95 -10.43 -7.35
N MET A 73 -3.63 -10.36 -6.22
CA MET A 73 -3.94 -9.10 -5.55
C MET A 73 -3.03 -8.84 -4.36
N ALA A 74 -2.67 -7.58 -4.19
CA ALA A 74 -2.15 -7.06 -2.94
C ALA A 74 -3.14 -6.02 -2.38
N GLY A 75 -3.48 -6.13 -1.10
CA GLY A 75 -4.31 -5.15 -0.43
C GLY A 75 -3.59 -3.80 -0.32
N TYR A 76 -4.38 -2.71 -0.37
CA TYR A 76 -3.88 -1.40 -0.01
C TYR A 76 -3.56 -1.39 1.50
N GLY A 77 -2.43 -0.80 1.87
CA GLY A 77 -2.03 -0.62 3.26
C GLY A 77 -1.55 0.80 3.48
N THR A 78 -2.05 1.44 4.54
CA THR A 78 -1.55 2.73 5.03
C THR A 78 -0.57 2.46 6.15
N ILE A 79 0.61 3.06 6.09
CA ILE A 79 1.66 2.94 7.09
C ILE A 79 1.81 4.30 7.74
N ASP A 80 1.39 4.39 8.99
CA ASP A 80 1.48 5.61 9.77
C ASP A 80 2.94 6.02 10.04
N ALA A 81 3.22 7.31 10.10
CA ALA A 81 4.57 7.81 10.29
C ALA A 81 5.20 7.34 11.62
N ASP A 82 4.40 7.05 12.64
CA ASP A 82 4.83 6.54 13.94
C ASP A 82 4.84 5.01 14.06
N TYR A 83 4.43 4.27 13.00
CA TYR A 83 4.55 2.81 12.99
C TYR A 83 6.01 2.37 12.88
N ARG A 84 6.43 1.45 13.77
CA ARG A 84 7.80 0.91 13.83
C ARG A 84 7.84 -0.61 13.74
N GLY A 85 6.70 -1.24 13.47
CA GLY A 85 6.61 -2.68 13.31
C GLY A 85 7.08 -3.16 11.94
N GLU A 86 7.12 -4.47 11.80
CA GLU A 86 7.41 -5.13 10.53
C GLU A 86 6.33 -4.84 9.47
N LEU A 87 6.77 -4.62 8.23
CA LEU A 87 5.88 -4.49 7.09
C LEU A 87 5.44 -5.86 6.58
N PHE A 88 4.14 -5.95 6.34
CA PHE A 88 3.50 -7.08 5.68
C PHE A 88 2.69 -6.60 4.48
N VAL A 89 2.59 -7.44 3.47
CA VAL A 89 1.67 -7.26 2.35
C VAL A 89 0.56 -8.28 2.46
N THR A 90 -0.68 -7.84 2.50
CA THR A 90 -1.85 -8.72 2.42
C THR A 90 -2.03 -9.15 0.97
N MET A 91 -1.92 -10.45 0.68
CA MET A 91 -2.07 -10.97 -0.67
C MET A 91 -3.15 -12.05 -0.75
N TYR A 92 -3.80 -12.13 -1.90
CA TYR A 92 -4.84 -13.13 -2.19
C TYR A 92 -5.03 -13.29 -3.70
N LEU A 93 -5.71 -14.37 -4.12
CA LEU A 93 -6.14 -14.58 -5.50
C LEU A 93 -7.58 -14.10 -5.70
N LEU A 94 -7.90 -13.63 -6.90
CA LEU A 94 -9.29 -13.36 -7.27
C LEU A 94 -10.10 -14.66 -7.50
N ASP A 95 -9.41 -15.70 -7.96
CA ASP A 95 -9.94 -17.03 -8.14
C ASP A 95 -8.82 -18.07 -7.96
N ASN A 96 -9.18 -19.35 -7.87
CA ASN A 96 -8.23 -20.46 -7.71
C ASN A 96 -7.87 -21.14 -9.05
N ASP A 97 -8.30 -20.60 -10.19
CA ASP A 97 -8.04 -21.23 -11.50
C ASP A 97 -6.56 -21.14 -11.92
N SER A 98 -5.85 -20.15 -11.35
CA SER A 98 -4.43 -19.94 -11.63
C SER A 98 -3.63 -19.91 -10.32
N PRO A 99 -3.20 -21.07 -9.80
CA PRO A 99 -2.39 -21.12 -8.57
C PRO A 99 -1.14 -20.26 -8.68
N TYR A 100 -0.82 -19.51 -7.61
CA TYR A 100 0.37 -18.70 -7.53
C TYR A 100 1.11 -18.94 -6.22
N VAL A 101 2.42 -19.17 -6.35
CA VAL A 101 3.30 -19.43 -5.21
C VAL A 101 4.27 -18.26 -5.05
N VAL A 102 4.16 -17.55 -3.92
CA VAL A 102 5.11 -16.50 -3.51
C VAL A 102 6.37 -17.16 -2.99
N ARG A 103 7.53 -16.69 -3.45
CA ARG A 103 8.84 -17.12 -2.99
C ARG A 103 9.61 -15.92 -2.41
N SER A 104 10.54 -16.19 -1.52
CA SER A 104 11.40 -15.14 -0.97
C SER A 104 12.14 -14.42 -2.09
N GLY A 105 12.15 -13.09 -2.04
CA GLY A 105 12.73 -12.22 -3.07
C GLY A 105 11.77 -11.83 -4.20
N ASP A 106 10.57 -12.39 -4.27
CA ASP A 106 9.57 -11.97 -5.24
C ASP A 106 9.12 -10.53 -4.97
N ARG A 107 8.93 -9.75 -6.04
CA ARG A 107 8.34 -8.41 -5.97
C ARG A 107 6.83 -8.54 -5.87
N ILE A 108 6.28 -8.32 -4.68
CA ILE A 108 4.88 -8.61 -4.35
C ILE A 108 3.96 -7.39 -4.32
N ALA A 109 4.52 -6.22 -4.09
CA ALA A 109 3.79 -4.96 -4.01
C ALA A 109 4.74 -3.80 -4.31
N GLN A 110 4.25 -2.57 -4.19
CA GLN A 110 5.05 -1.37 -4.23
C GLN A 110 4.73 -0.43 -3.06
N LEU A 111 5.74 0.25 -2.56
CA LEU A 111 5.63 1.28 -1.52
C LEU A 111 5.64 2.65 -2.18
N VAL A 112 4.65 3.48 -1.88
CA VAL A 112 4.51 4.83 -2.42
C VAL A 112 4.47 5.82 -1.28
N PHE A 113 5.21 6.92 -1.40
CA PHE A 113 5.23 8.00 -0.43
C PHE A 113 4.51 9.23 -0.97
N ASN A 114 3.68 9.86 -0.13
CA ASN A 114 2.98 11.09 -0.45
C ASN A 114 3.13 12.09 0.70
N SER A 115 2.91 13.37 0.43
CA SER A 115 2.76 14.35 1.49
C SER A 115 1.39 14.23 2.14
N THR A 116 1.35 14.27 3.46
CA THR A 116 0.09 14.26 4.22
C THR A 116 -0.24 15.69 4.66
N PRO A 117 -1.33 16.29 4.17
CA PRO A 117 -1.75 17.60 4.66
C PRO A 117 -2.16 17.49 6.12
N LEU A 118 -1.71 18.44 6.94
CA LEU A 118 -2.18 18.58 8.32
C LEU A 118 -3.51 19.33 8.31
N VAL A 119 -4.55 18.64 8.72
CA VAL A 119 -5.91 19.19 8.77
C VAL A 119 -6.52 18.99 10.16
N ASN A 120 -7.33 19.94 10.59
CA ASN A 120 -8.23 19.76 11.71
C ASN A 120 -9.60 19.33 11.18
N ILE A 121 -10.32 18.55 11.96
CA ILE A 121 -11.70 18.16 11.64
C ILE A 121 -12.61 18.89 12.62
N ASP A 122 -13.43 19.78 12.10
CA ASP A 122 -14.39 20.56 12.87
C ASP A 122 -15.80 20.01 12.67
N LEU A 123 -16.51 19.76 13.77
CA LEU A 123 -17.91 19.38 13.72
C LEU A 123 -18.78 20.61 13.43
N VAL A 124 -19.56 20.55 12.37
CA VAL A 124 -20.61 21.53 12.07
C VAL A 124 -22.00 20.91 12.30
N HIS A 125 -23.04 21.73 12.47
CA HIS A 125 -24.36 21.25 12.90
C HIS A 125 -25.47 21.44 11.85
N SER A 126 -25.16 22.09 10.73
CA SER A 126 -26.09 22.24 9.62
C SER A 126 -25.41 22.06 8.27
N ILE A 127 -26.19 21.72 7.25
CA ILE A 127 -25.68 21.62 5.87
C ILE A 127 -25.22 22.99 5.34
N ASP A 128 -25.82 24.07 5.83
CA ASP A 128 -25.52 25.44 5.42
C ASP A 128 -24.10 25.84 5.89
N ASP A 129 -23.61 25.27 7.00
CA ASP A 129 -22.26 25.52 7.52
C ASP A 129 -21.18 24.93 6.60
N LEU A 130 -21.51 23.97 5.73
CA LEU A 130 -20.58 23.41 4.73
C LEU A 130 -20.45 24.28 3.47
N GLY A 131 -21.30 25.31 3.33
CA GLY A 131 -21.40 26.14 2.15
C GLY A 131 -22.08 25.42 0.98
N SER A 132 -22.31 26.16 -0.11
CA SER A 132 -22.94 25.64 -1.32
C SER A 132 -21.92 25.54 -2.47
N THR A 133 -22.10 24.52 -3.32
CA THR A 133 -21.32 24.32 -4.54
C THR A 133 -22.25 23.95 -5.68
N ASP A 134 -21.78 24.04 -6.92
CA ASP A 134 -22.59 23.64 -8.09
C ASP A 134 -22.99 22.16 -8.04
N ARG A 135 -22.22 21.33 -7.38
CA ARG A 135 -22.49 19.90 -7.22
C ARG A 135 -23.42 19.59 -6.04
N ASN A 136 -23.35 20.34 -4.94
CA ASN A 136 -24.05 20.08 -3.66
C ASN A 136 -24.07 18.58 -3.30
N SER A 137 -25.26 17.98 -3.17
CA SER A 137 -25.45 16.57 -2.83
C SER A 137 -25.39 15.61 -4.04
N GLY A 138 -25.05 16.08 -5.24
CA GLY A 138 -24.98 15.27 -6.44
C GLY A 138 -23.88 14.20 -6.35
N GLY A 139 -24.25 12.91 -6.44
CA GLY A 139 -23.35 11.78 -6.39
C GLY A 139 -23.90 10.58 -7.16
N HIS A 140 -23.16 9.46 -7.18
CA HIS A 140 -23.60 8.16 -7.70
C HIS A 140 -24.25 8.21 -9.11
N GLY A 141 -23.62 8.92 -10.06
CA GLY A 141 -24.10 9.03 -11.44
C GLY A 141 -24.97 10.25 -11.73
N SER A 142 -25.08 11.22 -10.79
CA SER A 142 -25.82 12.47 -10.98
C SER A 142 -25.34 13.32 -12.17
N THR A 143 -24.13 13.08 -12.68
CA THR A 143 -23.53 13.77 -13.84
C THR A 143 -23.77 13.06 -15.17
N GLY A 144 -24.59 11.98 -15.16
CA GLY A 144 -24.88 11.19 -16.36
C GLY A 144 -23.76 10.19 -16.74
N ARG A 145 -23.96 9.52 -17.87
CA ARG A 145 -22.97 8.62 -18.50
C ARG A 145 -22.16 9.41 -19.52
#